data_b6216e958191a1ae09e91fc2663bf3ea
#
_entry.id   b6216e958191a1ae09e91fc2663bf3ea
#
_cell.length_a   1.000
_cell.length_b   1.000
_cell.length_c   1.000
_cell.angle_alpha   90.00
_cell.angle_beta   90.00
_cell.angle_gamma   90.00
#
_symmetry.space_group_name_H-M   'P 1'
#
loop_
_entity.id
_entity.type
_entity.pdbx_description
1 polymer ?
#
loop_
_entity_poly.entity_id
_entity_poly.type
_entity_poly.pdbx_seq_one_letter_code
_entity_poly.pdbx_strand_id
1 'polypeptide(L)'
;MSVLWPCKNSASFSWTAPADRSHWTGPKAGRADVTGGGVACQTAAMEDAAARALGRVAANGIELAYETFGEAGGPPVVLVMGLATQMIAWPDELCEGLARCGLFVVRFDNRDAGESTHLRDLPAPRLADIVVRRRPPPYSISDMAGDVAGLIDGLGLGQVHLVGASMGGFIAQVVALEHPGRVRTLTLIMTSTGSRRVGQPKPRVYARLLRPPVAADRSAAMAAAVETFRLIGSPGFAFDEAYVRDLAGRSWDRGYDPAGRRRQLAASAGQPDRTAELRHLAVPALVIHGLHDPLVAPSGGLAVARAIPGSRFVGFSGMGHDLPRALWPEFVDEIAALTAAGGQRRRRDRPAG
;
A
#
# COMPACT_ATOMS: atom_id res chain seq x y z
N MET A 1 -19.73 -23.75 21.01
CA MET A 1 -19.32 -22.78 22.04
C MET A 1 -18.68 -21.62 21.32
N SER A 2 -19.44 -20.54 21.12
CA SER A 2 -19.01 -19.36 20.39
C SER A 2 -18.07 -18.55 21.27
N VAL A 3 -16.80 -18.42 20.85
CA VAL A 3 -15.83 -17.55 21.52
C VAL A 3 -16.02 -16.15 20.93
N LEU A 4 -16.78 -15.33 21.61
CA LEU A 4 -16.82 -13.88 21.42
C LEU A 4 -15.49 -13.32 21.93
N TRP A 5 -14.67 -12.83 21.01
CA TRP A 5 -13.46 -12.09 21.37
C TRP A 5 -13.80 -10.60 21.52
N PRO A 6 -13.54 -9.98 22.68
CA PRO A 6 -13.77 -8.56 22.84
C PRO A 6 -12.60 -7.78 22.21
N CYS A 7 -12.85 -7.07 21.14
CA CYS A 7 -11.97 -5.99 20.66
C CYS A 7 -11.96 -4.83 21.66
N LYS A 8 -11.06 -4.86 22.64
CA LYS A 8 -11.01 -3.86 23.72
C LYS A 8 -10.02 -2.73 23.50
N ASN A 9 -9.26 -2.63 22.39
CA ASN A 9 -8.21 -1.60 22.27
C ASN A 9 -7.99 -0.96 20.88
N SER A 10 -8.81 -1.18 19.87
CA SER A 10 -8.65 -0.46 18.59
C SER A 10 -9.69 0.65 18.46
N ALA A 11 -9.38 1.84 18.98
CA ALA A 11 -10.13 3.04 18.61
C ALA A 11 -9.76 3.41 17.17
N SER A 12 -10.61 3.04 16.21
CA SER A 12 -10.52 3.57 14.84
C SER A 12 -11.26 4.89 14.74
N PHE A 13 -10.71 5.83 13.97
CA PHE A 13 -11.33 7.10 13.65
C PHE A 13 -11.53 7.17 12.14
N SER A 14 -12.76 7.43 11.69
CA SER A 14 -13.06 7.57 10.27
C SER A 14 -13.78 8.88 9.98
N TRP A 15 -13.53 9.48 8.82
CA TRP A 15 -14.28 10.61 8.29
C TRP A 15 -14.22 10.62 6.75
N THR A 16 -15.18 11.31 6.12
CA THR A 16 -15.22 11.47 4.67
C THR A 16 -14.94 12.93 4.31
N ALA A 17 -14.06 13.16 3.34
CA ALA A 17 -13.78 14.49 2.84
C ALA A 17 -15.02 15.04 2.13
N PRO A 18 -15.46 16.30 2.42
CA PRO A 18 -16.57 16.91 1.71
C PRO A 18 -16.24 17.10 0.23
N ALA A 19 -17.22 16.91 -0.63
CA ALA A 19 -17.08 17.15 -2.06
C ALA A 19 -16.97 18.66 -2.38
N ASP A 20 -17.57 19.50 -1.54
CA ASP A 20 -17.48 20.97 -1.60
C ASP A 20 -16.66 21.53 -0.43
N ARG A 21 -15.75 22.45 -0.71
CA ARG A 21 -14.73 22.96 0.22
C ARG A 21 -15.02 24.36 0.74
N SER A 22 -16.12 25.00 0.37
CA SER A 22 -16.36 26.43 0.67
C SER A 22 -16.50 26.74 2.17
N HIS A 23 -16.72 25.76 3.06
CA HIS A 23 -16.98 25.95 4.50
C HIS A 23 -16.29 24.94 5.45
N TRP A 24 -15.14 24.41 5.09
CA TRP A 24 -14.51 23.39 5.94
C TRP A 24 -13.72 24.01 7.13
N THR A 25 -14.17 23.76 8.35
CA THR A 25 -13.55 24.25 9.62
C THR A 25 -12.78 23.19 10.39
N GLY A 26 -12.50 22.02 9.82
CA GLY A 26 -11.80 20.91 10.49
C GLY A 26 -12.71 20.02 11.34
N PRO A 27 -12.29 18.78 11.66
CA PRO A 27 -13.07 17.90 12.53
C PRO A 27 -13.08 18.46 13.95
N LYS A 28 -14.28 18.82 14.45
CA LYS A 28 -14.48 19.02 15.89
C LYS A 28 -14.46 17.65 16.55
N ALA A 29 -13.76 17.52 17.68
CA ALA A 29 -13.78 16.32 18.50
C ALA A 29 -15.23 16.02 18.95
N GLY A 30 -15.90 15.13 18.26
CA GLY A 30 -17.24 14.63 18.54
C GLY A 30 -17.24 13.11 18.51
N ARG A 31 -17.93 12.48 19.45
CA ARG A 31 -18.22 11.04 19.41
C ARG A 31 -18.86 10.72 18.07
N ALA A 32 -18.20 9.88 17.25
CA ALA A 32 -18.80 9.37 16.03
C ALA A 32 -19.79 8.25 16.40
N ASP A 33 -21.04 8.41 16.04
CA ASP A 33 -22.03 7.34 16.05
C ASP A 33 -21.61 6.26 15.05
N VAL A 34 -21.40 5.05 15.58
CA VAL A 34 -21.11 3.85 14.79
C VAL A 34 -22.46 3.27 14.33
N THR A 35 -23.02 3.84 13.26
CA THR A 35 -24.09 3.20 12.50
C THR A 35 -23.59 2.99 11.07
N GLY A 36 -22.78 1.98 10.86
CA GLY A 36 -22.37 1.51 9.55
C GLY A 36 -22.78 0.06 9.40
N GLY A 37 -23.73 -0.22 8.51
CA GLY A 37 -24.05 -1.59 8.09
C GLY A 37 -22.80 -2.23 7.50
N GLY A 38 -22.08 -3.00 8.31
CA GLY A 38 -21.00 -3.85 7.84
C GLY A 38 -21.57 -4.91 6.91
N VAL A 39 -21.12 -4.92 5.67
CA VAL A 39 -21.24 -6.10 4.82
C VAL A 39 -20.26 -7.11 5.41
N ALA A 40 -20.74 -7.89 6.40
CA ALA A 40 -19.96 -9.01 6.89
C ALA A 40 -19.71 -9.94 5.71
N CYS A 41 -18.46 -10.14 5.36
CA CYS A 41 -18.04 -11.20 4.46
C CYS A 41 -18.46 -12.51 5.12
N GLN A 42 -19.52 -13.15 4.59
CA GLN A 42 -20.06 -14.38 5.18
C GLN A 42 -18.95 -15.41 5.24
N THR A 43 -18.72 -15.94 6.43
CA THR A 43 -17.88 -17.11 6.67
C THR A 43 -18.50 -18.31 5.97
N ALA A 44 -18.26 -18.43 4.66
CA ALA A 44 -18.43 -19.69 3.96
C ALA A 44 -17.36 -20.65 4.47
N ALA A 45 -17.75 -21.90 4.65
CA ALA A 45 -16.95 -22.95 5.24
C ALA A 45 -15.54 -23.03 4.64
N MET A 46 -14.56 -23.31 5.50
CA MET A 46 -13.15 -23.56 5.19
C MET A 46 -13.01 -24.90 4.42
N GLU A 47 -13.26 -24.89 3.12
CA GLU A 47 -12.91 -26.00 2.22
C GLU A 47 -12.88 -25.47 0.78
N ASP A 48 -11.87 -24.69 0.45
CA ASP A 48 -11.12 -24.64 -0.81
C ASP A 48 -10.06 -23.56 -0.69
N ALA A 49 -8.79 -23.95 -0.71
CA ALA A 49 -7.70 -22.99 -0.78
C ALA A 49 -7.92 -22.17 -2.05
N ALA A 50 -8.17 -20.85 -1.90
CA ALA A 50 -8.38 -19.97 -3.03
C ALA A 50 -7.31 -20.21 -4.08
N ALA A 51 -7.69 -20.37 -5.36
CA ALA A 51 -6.77 -20.68 -6.45
C ALA A 51 -5.58 -19.69 -6.37
N ARG A 52 -4.37 -20.23 -6.30
CA ARG A 52 -3.13 -19.46 -6.15
C ARG A 52 -2.20 -19.79 -7.31
N ALA A 53 -1.66 -18.79 -7.98
CA ALA A 53 -0.72 -18.98 -9.07
C ALA A 53 0.41 -17.95 -9.03
N LEU A 54 1.62 -18.40 -9.32
CA LEU A 54 2.80 -17.57 -9.54
C LEU A 54 3.02 -17.40 -11.04
N GLY A 55 3.49 -16.23 -11.44
CA GLY A 55 3.77 -15.95 -12.84
C GLY A 55 4.74 -14.79 -13.03
N ARG A 56 5.05 -14.54 -14.30
CA ARG A 56 5.84 -13.41 -14.77
C ARG A 56 5.12 -12.76 -15.94
N VAL A 57 5.21 -11.44 -16.03
CA VAL A 57 4.58 -10.66 -17.10
C VAL A 57 5.51 -9.57 -17.57
N ALA A 58 5.57 -9.38 -18.88
CA ALA A 58 6.28 -8.24 -19.47
C ALA A 58 5.46 -6.95 -19.25
N ALA A 59 6.10 -5.93 -18.70
CA ALA A 59 5.48 -4.65 -18.37
C ALA A 59 6.51 -3.52 -18.53
N ASN A 60 6.19 -2.51 -19.32
CA ASN A 60 7.02 -1.30 -19.45
C ASN A 60 8.54 -1.58 -19.71
N GLY A 61 8.82 -2.57 -20.55
CA GLY A 61 10.20 -2.94 -20.93
C GLY A 61 10.97 -3.77 -19.91
N ILE A 62 10.31 -4.23 -18.85
CA ILE A 62 10.85 -5.13 -17.83
C ILE A 62 9.93 -6.33 -17.62
N GLU A 63 10.36 -7.32 -16.84
CA GLU A 63 9.56 -8.45 -16.39
C GLU A 63 9.23 -8.28 -14.91
N LEU A 64 7.95 -8.42 -14.57
CA LEU A 64 7.45 -8.40 -13.19
C LEU A 64 7.04 -9.79 -12.74
N ALA A 65 7.51 -10.22 -11.58
CA ALA A 65 7.04 -11.42 -10.89
C ALA A 65 5.77 -11.06 -10.11
N TYR A 66 4.74 -11.90 -10.25
CA TYR A 66 3.46 -11.70 -9.56
C TYR A 66 2.92 -13.01 -8.99
N GLU A 67 1.95 -12.85 -8.11
CA GLU A 67 1.19 -13.94 -7.53
C GLU A 67 -0.29 -13.55 -7.44
N THR A 68 -1.17 -14.53 -7.67
CA THR A 68 -2.62 -14.32 -7.66
C THR A 68 -3.31 -15.17 -6.62
N PHE A 69 -4.46 -14.67 -6.11
CA PHE A 69 -5.34 -15.37 -5.19
C PHE A 69 -6.78 -15.17 -5.62
N GLY A 70 -7.59 -16.22 -5.46
CA GLY A 70 -9.01 -16.20 -5.84
C GLY A 70 -9.26 -16.49 -7.31
N GLU A 71 -10.54 -16.44 -7.70
CA GLU A 71 -11.00 -16.78 -9.04
C GLU A 71 -10.68 -15.67 -10.06
N ALA A 72 -10.08 -16.03 -11.19
CA ALA A 72 -9.68 -15.10 -12.26
C ALA A 72 -10.83 -14.25 -12.84
N GLY A 73 -12.09 -14.72 -12.69
CA GLY A 73 -13.28 -13.96 -13.10
C GLY A 73 -13.77 -12.92 -12.09
N GLY A 74 -13.20 -12.87 -10.89
CA GLY A 74 -13.53 -11.89 -9.85
C GLY A 74 -13.06 -10.47 -10.19
N PRO A 75 -13.64 -9.44 -9.55
CA PRO A 75 -13.14 -8.07 -9.69
C PRO A 75 -11.68 -7.98 -9.29
N PRO A 76 -10.77 -7.48 -10.18
CA PRO A 76 -9.35 -7.52 -9.90
C PRO A 76 -8.90 -6.45 -8.91
N VAL A 77 -8.09 -6.86 -7.93
CA VAL A 77 -7.39 -6.00 -6.96
C VAL A 77 -5.90 -6.14 -7.18
N VAL A 78 -5.20 -5.04 -7.42
CA VAL A 78 -3.73 -5.00 -7.55
C VAL A 78 -3.12 -4.36 -6.31
N LEU A 79 -2.19 -5.07 -5.67
CA LEU A 79 -1.52 -4.68 -4.43
C LEU A 79 -0.09 -4.22 -4.72
N VAL A 80 0.19 -2.93 -4.51
CA VAL A 80 1.50 -2.31 -4.75
C VAL A 80 2.22 -2.09 -3.43
N MET A 81 3.35 -2.77 -3.24
CA MET A 81 4.12 -2.73 -2.00
C MET A 81 5.09 -1.53 -1.95
N GLY A 82 5.61 -1.26 -0.76
CA GLY A 82 6.48 -0.14 -0.44
C GLY A 82 7.96 -0.33 -0.82
N LEU A 83 8.76 0.64 -0.41
CA LEU A 83 10.19 0.74 -0.67
C LEU A 83 10.96 -0.50 -0.20
N ALA A 84 11.74 -1.09 -1.11
CA ALA A 84 12.64 -2.22 -0.86
C ALA A 84 11.94 -3.44 -0.22
N THR A 85 10.65 -3.56 -0.42
CA THR A 85 9.81 -4.62 0.13
C THR A 85 9.23 -5.43 -1.02
N GLN A 86 9.25 -6.74 -0.88
CA GLN A 86 8.76 -7.68 -1.90
C GLN A 86 7.26 -7.93 -1.74
N MET A 87 6.62 -8.50 -2.78
CA MET A 87 5.19 -8.81 -2.78
C MET A 87 4.73 -9.67 -1.60
N ILE A 88 5.61 -10.53 -1.08
CA ILE A 88 5.30 -11.39 0.08
C ILE A 88 5.10 -10.64 1.40
N ALA A 89 5.37 -9.33 1.45
CA ALA A 89 5.03 -8.48 2.59
C ALA A 89 3.54 -8.08 2.63
N TRP A 90 2.80 -8.34 1.56
CA TRP A 90 1.35 -8.49 1.64
C TRP A 90 1.08 -9.87 2.21
N PRO A 91 0.58 -10.01 3.46
CA PRO A 91 0.38 -11.32 4.08
C PRO A 91 -0.55 -12.21 3.28
N ASP A 92 -0.25 -13.50 3.21
CA ASP A 92 -1.08 -14.48 2.49
C ASP A 92 -2.51 -14.44 3.03
N GLU A 93 -2.70 -14.40 4.34
CA GLU A 93 -4.01 -14.37 5.00
C GLU A 93 -4.83 -13.11 4.64
N LEU A 94 -4.16 -11.96 4.39
CA LEU A 94 -4.83 -10.75 3.91
C LEU A 94 -5.27 -10.93 2.45
N CYS A 95 -4.41 -11.46 1.59
CA CYS A 95 -4.73 -11.73 0.19
C CYS A 95 -5.86 -12.75 0.06
N GLU A 96 -5.81 -13.84 0.82
CA GLU A 96 -6.87 -14.85 0.90
C GLU A 96 -8.17 -14.28 1.47
N GLY A 97 -8.08 -13.37 2.47
CA GLY A 97 -9.23 -12.65 3.01
C GLY A 97 -9.97 -11.86 1.93
N LEU A 98 -9.23 -11.12 1.11
CA LEU A 98 -9.79 -10.39 -0.05
C LEU A 98 -10.37 -11.36 -1.10
N ALA A 99 -9.68 -12.48 -1.36
CA ALA A 99 -10.16 -13.50 -2.30
C ALA A 99 -11.48 -14.15 -1.81
N ARG A 100 -11.62 -14.42 -0.51
CA ARG A 100 -12.89 -14.90 0.09
C ARG A 100 -14.03 -13.89 -0.04
N CYS A 101 -13.73 -12.60 -0.22
CA CYS A 101 -14.73 -11.60 -0.58
C CYS A 101 -15.08 -11.59 -2.09
N GLY A 102 -14.67 -12.60 -2.85
CA GLY A 102 -14.94 -12.76 -4.28
C GLY A 102 -14.04 -11.89 -5.18
N LEU A 103 -12.91 -11.41 -4.68
CA LEU A 103 -11.98 -10.57 -5.42
C LEU A 103 -10.86 -11.43 -6.04
N PHE A 104 -10.40 -11.06 -7.22
CA PHE A 104 -9.20 -11.60 -7.84
C PHE A 104 -8.00 -10.74 -7.44
N VAL A 105 -7.18 -11.22 -6.53
CA VAL A 105 -6.09 -10.45 -5.94
C VAL A 105 -4.78 -10.73 -6.67
N VAL A 106 -4.07 -9.68 -7.05
CA VAL A 106 -2.74 -9.74 -7.66
C VAL A 106 -1.77 -8.95 -6.79
N ARG A 107 -0.74 -9.60 -6.26
CA ARG A 107 0.43 -8.94 -5.66
C ARG A 107 1.65 -9.18 -6.54
N PHE A 108 2.57 -8.23 -6.60
CA PHE A 108 3.74 -8.32 -7.46
C PHE A 108 4.95 -7.66 -6.84
N ASP A 109 6.14 -8.06 -7.26
CA ASP A 109 7.40 -7.40 -6.91
C ASP A 109 7.60 -6.18 -7.81
N ASN A 110 7.82 -5.00 -7.21
CA ASN A 110 8.23 -3.80 -7.94
C ASN A 110 9.58 -4.02 -8.64
N ARG A 111 9.92 -3.20 -9.65
CA ARG A 111 11.27 -3.17 -10.23
C ARG A 111 12.33 -3.08 -9.12
N ASP A 112 13.45 -3.76 -9.28
CA ASP A 112 14.54 -3.82 -8.29
C ASP A 112 14.17 -4.48 -6.95
N ALA A 113 13.11 -5.27 -6.92
CA ALA A 113 12.71 -6.03 -5.73
C ALA A 113 12.37 -7.48 -6.09
N GLY A 114 12.67 -8.41 -5.16
CA GLY A 114 12.30 -9.81 -5.25
C GLY A 114 12.76 -10.49 -6.53
N GLU A 115 11.82 -11.08 -7.26
CA GLU A 115 12.08 -11.83 -8.48
C GLU A 115 11.74 -11.05 -9.75
N SER A 116 11.32 -9.78 -9.65
CA SER A 116 11.17 -8.87 -10.79
C SER A 116 12.53 -8.41 -11.32
N THR A 117 12.54 -7.82 -12.51
CA THR A 117 13.76 -7.31 -13.14
C THR A 117 14.52 -6.35 -12.23
N HIS A 118 15.81 -6.67 -12.02
CA HIS A 118 16.77 -5.80 -11.36
C HIS A 118 17.55 -5.00 -12.40
N LEU A 119 17.43 -3.68 -12.38
CA LEU A 119 18.05 -2.76 -13.33
C LEU A 119 19.54 -2.50 -12.98
N ARG A 120 20.35 -3.57 -13.02
CA ARG A 120 21.76 -3.55 -12.57
C ARG A 120 22.66 -2.64 -13.39
N ASP A 121 22.29 -2.38 -14.64
CA ASP A 121 23.00 -1.47 -15.55
C ASP A 121 22.80 0.01 -15.19
N LEU A 122 21.78 0.31 -14.36
CA LEU A 122 21.56 1.67 -13.87
C LEU A 122 22.41 1.96 -12.63
N PRO A 123 22.93 3.19 -12.50
CA PRO A 123 23.76 3.56 -11.36
C PRO A 123 22.96 3.45 -10.04
N ALA A 124 23.63 2.99 -9.00
CA ALA A 124 23.07 3.05 -7.63
C ALA A 124 23.43 4.41 -7.01
N PRO A 125 22.46 5.32 -6.78
CA PRO A 125 22.74 6.65 -6.23
C PRO A 125 23.42 6.58 -4.86
N ARG A 126 24.35 7.52 -4.59
CA ARG A 126 24.90 7.68 -3.24
C ARG A 126 23.85 8.31 -2.35
N LEU A 127 23.80 7.91 -1.07
CA LEU A 127 22.83 8.47 -0.11
C LEU A 127 22.93 10.01 0.00
N ALA A 128 24.14 10.56 -0.06
CA ALA A 128 24.34 12.00 -0.07
C ALA A 128 23.66 12.68 -1.28
N ASP A 129 23.74 12.08 -2.47
CA ASP A 129 23.11 12.62 -3.68
C ASP A 129 21.59 12.57 -3.58
N ILE A 130 21.03 11.53 -2.93
CA ILE A 130 19.60 11.41 -2.67
C ILE A 130 19.11 12.52 -1.71
N VAL A 131 19.83 12.73 -0.61
CA VAL A 131 19.48 13.73 0.41
C VAL A 131 19.49 15.14 -0.16
N VAL A 132 20.57 15.50 -0.89
CA VAL A 132 20.73 16.84 -1.49
C VAL A 132 20.00 16.97 -2.83
N ARG A 133 19.40 15.87 -3.34
CA ARG A 133 18.75 15.82 -4.68
C ARG A 133 19.62 16.39 -5.79
N ARG A 134 20.90 16.10 -5.74
CA ARG A 134 21.90 16.68 -6.65
C ARG A 134 21.79 16.14 -8.08
N ARG A 135 21.21 14.94 -8.23
CA ARG A 135 21.04 14.27 -9.51
C ARG A 135 19.61 13.72 -9.61
N PRO A 136 19.04 13.67 -10.83
CA PRO A 136 17.78 12.96 -11.02
C PRO A 136 17.94 11.48 -10.64
N PRO A 137 16.88 10.82 -10.15
CA PRO A 137 16.91 9.40 -9.89
C PRO A 137 17.07 8.62 -11.20
N PRO A 138 17.64 7.41 -11.17
CA PRO A 138 17.80 6.56 -12.38
C PRO A 138 16.48 6.20 -13.05
N TYR A 139 15.41 6.18 -12.29
CA TYR A 139 14.00 6.10 -12.72
C TYR A 139 13.12 6.82 -11.70
N SER A 140 11.91 7.15 -12.10
CA SER A 140 10.94 7.93 -11.33
C SER A 140 9.81 7.05 -10.75
N ILE A 141 8.95 7.63 -9.93
CA ILE A 141 7.69 7.00 -9.51
C ILE A 141 6.74 6.86 -10.71
N SER A 142 6.79 7.74 -11.73
CA SER A 142 6.01 7.58 -12.98
C SER A 142 6.47 6.36 -13.79
N ASP A 143 7.78 6.08 -13.85
CA ASP A 143 8.26 4.83 -14.48
C ASP A 143 7.70 3.59 -13.77
N MET A 144 7.65 3.61 -12.42
CA MET A 144 7.05 2.52 -11.63
C MET A 144 5.53 2.45 -11.79
N ALA A 145 4.86 3.58 -12.02
CA ALA A 145 3.43 3.60 -12.36
C ALA A 145 3.17 3.02 -13.75
N GLY A 146 4.07 3.26 -14.70
CA GLY A 146 4.08 2.61 -16.00
C GLY A 146 4.20 1.08 -15.91
N ASP A 147 4.99 0.57 -14.95
CA ASP A 147 5.07 -0.87 -14.67
C ASP A 147 3.74 -1.45 -14.23
N VAL A 148 3.07 -0.74 -13.29
CA VAL A 148 1.73 -1.18 -12.82
C VAL A 148 0.71 -1.15 -13.95
N ALA A 149 0.71 -0.12 -14.79
CA ALA A 149 -0.15 -0.06 -15.97
C ALA A 149 0.14 -1.22 -16.94
N GLY A 150 1.43 -1.50 -17.18
CA GLY A 150 1.86 -2.64 -18.00
C GLY A 150 1.48 -4.00 -17.40
N LEU A 151 1.56 -4.16 -16.07
CA LEU A 151 1.08 -5.36 -15.38
C LEU A 151 -0.44 -5.56 -15.61
N ILE A 152 -1.23 -4.49 -15.44
CA ILE A 152 -2.68 -4.52 -15.63
C ILE A 152 -3.02 -4.94 -17.07
N ASP A 153 -2.31 -4.36 -18.04
CA ASP A 153 -2.52 -4.67 -19.47
C ASP A 153 -2.03 -6.08 -19.82
N GLY A 154 -0.86 -6.47 -19.37
CA GLY A 154 -0.27 -7.78 -19.66
C GLY A 154 -1.05 -8.95 -19.08
N LEU A 155 -1.77 -8.72 -17.97
CA LEU A 155 -2.67 -9.70 -17.36
C LEU A 155 -4.12 -9.57 -17.84
N GLY A 156 -4.44 -8.62 -18.74
CA GLY A 156 -5.78 -8.42 -19.28
C GLY A 156 -6.83 -7.99 -18.23
N LEU A 157 -6.42 -7.32 -17.14
CA LEU A 157 -7.31 -7.03 -16.00
C LEU A 157 -8.32 -5.89 -16.27
N GLY A 158 -8.07 -5.08 -17.29
CA GLY A 158 -8.92 -3.91 -17.60
C GLY A 158 -8.84 -2.83 -16.53
N GLN A 159 -9.91 -2.64 -15.76
CA GLN A 159 -9.93 -1.70 -14.63
C GLN A 159 -9.81 -2.47 -13.31
N VAL A 160 -8.89 -2.02 -12.44
CA VAL A 160 -8.59 -2.67 -11.16
C VAL A 160 -8.96 -1.81 -9.96
N HIS A 161 -9.19 -2.45 -8.85
CA HIS A 161 -9.14 -1.83 -7.52
C HIS A 161 -7.68 -1.76 -7.11
N LEU A 162 -7.11 -0.55 -7.04
CA LEU A 162 -5.68 -0.36 -6.80
C LEU A 162 -5.42 -0.07 -5.32
N VAL A 163 -4.54 -0.85 -4.71
CA VAL A 163 -4.16 -0.70 -3.30
C VAL A 163 -2.65 -0.46 -3.23
N GLY A 164 -2.22 0.67 -2.65
CA GLY A 164 -0.81 0.99 -2.52
C GLY A 164 -0.40 1.31 -1.09
N ALA A 165 0.68 0.68 -0.61
CA ALA A 165 1.22 0.92 0.72
C ALA A 165 2.54 1.70 0.65
N SER A 166 2.70 2.76 1.45
CA SER A 166 3.93 3.57 1.56
C SER A 166 4.37 4.11 0.19
N MET A 167 5.55 3.74 -0.34
CA MET A 167 5.97 4.06 -1.71
C MET A 167 4.97 3.53 -2.74
N GLY A 168 4.39 2.35 -2.51
CA GLY A 168 3.30 1.83 -3.36
C GLY A 168 2.10 2.76 -3.42
N GLY A 169 1.83 3.51 -2.35
CA GLY A 169 0.82 4.57 -2.35
C GLY A 169 1.19 5.76 -3.25
N PHE A 170 2.47 6.12 -3.37
CA PHE A 170 2.92 7.11 -4.36
C PHE A 170 2.73 6.61 -5.79
N ILE A 171 3.10 5.35 -6.03
CA ILE A 171 2.93 4.69 -7.33
C ILE A 171 1.43 4.66 -7.69
N ALA A 172 0.58 4.21 -6.78
CA ALA A 172 -0.86 4.10 -7.00
C ALA A 172 -1.53 5.47 -7.29
N GLN A 173 -1.07 6.55 -6.62
CA GLN A 173 -1.51 7.91 -6.93
C GLN A 173 -1.17 8.29 -8.38
N VAL A 174 0.06 8.00 -8.82
CA VAL A 174 0.51 8.31 -10.18
C VAL A 174 -0.25 7.49 -11.21
N VAL A 175 -0.47 6.19 -10.96
CA VAL A 175 -1.32 5.34 -11.84
C VAL A 175 -2.72 5.95 -11.98
N ALA A 176 -3.34 6.41 -10.88
CA ALA A 176 -4.66 7.01 -10.94
C ALA A 176 -4.70 8.35 -11.69
N LEU A 177 -3.60 9.11 -11.69
CA LEU A 177 -3.46 10.39 -12.40
C LEU A 177 -3.10 10.20 -13.88
N GLU A 178 -2.14 9.34 -14.19
CA GLU A 178 -1.60 9.17 -15.54
C GLU A 178 -2.35 8.09 -16.34
N HIS A 179 -2.97 7.11 -15.66
CA HIS A 179 -3.72 5.99 -16.26
C HIS A 179 -5.14 5.84 -15.67
N PRO A 180 -5.97 6.91 -15.64
CA PRO A 180 -7.27 6.90 -14.94
C PRO A 180 -8.24 5.82 -15.45
N GLY A 181 -8.13 5.46 -16.72
CA GLY A 181 -8.94 4.40 -17.33
C GLY A 181 -8.68 3.00 -16.77
N ARG A 182 -7.60 2.79 -16.01
CA ARG A 182 -7.24 1.51 -15.40
C ARG A 182 -7.59 1.40 -13.92
N VAL A 183 -8.02 2.48 -13.28
CA VAL A 183 -8.31 2.49 -11.84
C VAL A 183 -9.79 2.63 -11.59
N ARG A 184 -10.37 1.68 -10.88
CA ARG A 184 -11.78 1.66 -10.48
C ARG A 184 -11.98 2.29 -9.11
N THR A 185 -11.14 1.91 -8.15
CA THR A 185 -11.05 2.53 -6.81
C THR A 185 -9.60 2.60 -6.37
N LEU A 186 -9.30 3.48 -5.43
CA LEU A 186 -7.94 3.72 -4.95
C LEU A 186 -7.88 3.60 -3.43
N THR A 187 -7.12 2.64 -2.92
CA THR A 187 -6.80 2.53 -1.50
C THR A 187 -5.34 2.89 -1.25
N LEU A 188 -5.11 3.83 -0.36
CA LEU A 188 -3.79 4.39 -0.04
C LEU A 188 -3.47 4.17 1.43
N ILE A 189 -2.48 3.32 1.73
CA ILE A 189 -2.13 2.91 3.09
C ILE A 189 -0.79 3.55 3.47
N MET A 190 -0.70 4.21 4.65
CA MET A 190 0.51 4.80 5.24
C MET A 190 1.40 5.56 4.25
N THR A 191 0.81 6.47 3.47
CA THR A 191 1.47 7.26 2.43
C THR A 191 1.23 8.76 2.58
N SER A 192 1.76 9.59 1.68
CA SER A 192 1.57 11.03 1.66
C SER A 192 1.38 11.56 0.23
N THR A 193 1.19 12.87 0.07
CA THR A 193 1.07 13.53 -1.25
C THR A 193 2.41 13.76 -1.95
N GLY A 194 3.54 13.45 -1.29
CA GLY A 194 4.87 13.86 -1.73
C GLY A 194 5.29 15.26 -1.24
N SER A 195 4.39 16.00 -0.61
CA SER A 195 4.71 17.30 -0.02
C SER A 195 5.69 17.16 1.15
N ARG A 196 6.73 18.01 1.13
CA ARG A 196 7.72 18.06 2.22
C ARG A 196 7.19 18.66 3.51
N ARG A 197 5.98 19.21 3.52
CA ARG A 197 5.36 19.86 4.68
C ARG A 197 4.58 18.88 5.54
N VAL A 198 4.31 17.67 5.05
CA VAL A 198 3.50 16.64 5.72
C VAL A 198 4.16 15.28 5.63
N GLY A 199 3.79 14.36 6.50
CA GLY A 199 4.29 12.99 6.46
C GLY A 199 5.78 12.84 6.76
N GLN A 200 6.40 13.80 7.46
CA GLN A 200 7.84 13.74 7.73
C GLN A 200 8.17 12.66 8.75
N PRO A 201 9.24 11.87 8.51
CA PRO A 201 9.68 10.84 9.45
C PRO A 201 10.23 11.45 10.74
N LYS A 202 10.11 10.71 11.85
CA LYS A 202 10.80 11.07 13.10
C LYS A 202 12.31 11.06 12.88
N PRO A 203 13.09 11.95 13.50
CA PRO A 203 14.55 12.11 13.27
C PRO A 203 15.33 10.78 13.37
N ARG A 204 15.01 9.93 14.35
CA ARG A 204 15.65 8.64 14.54
C ARG A 204 15.38 7.66 13.39
N VAL A 205 14.17 7.70 12.83
CA VAL A 205 13.77 6.88 11.69
C VAL A 205 14.45 7.40 10.42
N TYR A 206 14.50 8.71 10.24
CA TYR A 206 15.20 9.34 9.13
C TYR A 206 16.69 8.96 9.11
N ALA A 207 17.37 9.01 10.27
CA ALA A 207 18.75 8.59 10.41
C ALA A 207 18.96 7.10 10.02
N ARG A 208 18.02 6.23 10.38
CA ARG A 208 18.06 4.79 10.00
C ARG A 208 17.85 4.59 8.50
N LEU A 209 16.94 5.35 7.88
CA LEU A 209 16.72 5.31 6.42
C LEU A 209 17.98 5.71 5.64
N LEU A 210 18.69 6.73 6.12
CA LEU A 210 19.91 7.22 5.50
C LEU A 210 21.10 6.28 5.69
N ARG A 211 21.08 5.42 6.71
CA ARG A 211 22.15 4.47 7.01
C ARG A 211 21.57 3.06 7.18
N PRO A 212 20.94 2.52 6.13
CA PRO A 212 20.41 1.16 6.22
C PRO A 212 21.58 0.20 6.39
N PRO A 213 21.46 -0.80 7.29
CA PRO A 213 22.46 -1.85 7.36
C PRO A 213 22.52 -2.60 6.04
N VAL A 214 23.72 -2.87 5.58
CA VAL A 214 23.95 -3.82 4.49
C VAL A 214 24.14 -5.17 5.15
N ALA A 215 23.22 -6.08 4.93
CA ALA A 215 23.30 -7.42 5.48
C ALA A 215 24.40 -8.21 4.75
N ALA A 216 25.28 -8.84 5.51
CA ALA A 216 26.35 -9.68 4.97
C ALA A 216 25.83 -11.07 4.56
N ASP A 217 24.79 -11.54 5.26
CA ASP A 217 24.19 -12.85 5.07
C ASP A 217 22.70 -12.82 5.47
N ARG A 218 22.03 -13.96 5.29
CA ARG A 218 20.60 -14.17 5.61
C ARG A 218 20.29 -13.84 7.08
N SER A 219 21.13 -14.28 8.02
CA SER A 219 20.92 -14.07 9.45
C SER A 219 21.01 -12.58 9.81
N ALA A 220 22.00 -11.88 9.25
CA ALA A 220 22.14 -10.43 9.40
C ALA A 220 20.94 -9.67 8.81
N ALA A 221 20.40 -10.12 7.67
CA ALA A 221 19.20 -9.54 7.07
C ALA A 221 17.98 -9.70 7.99
N MET A 222 17.79 -10.88 8.57
CA MET A 222 16.71 -11.16 9.52
C MET A 222 16.82 -10.28 10.78
N ALA A 223 18.02 -10.14 11.34
CA ALA A 223 18.27 -9.29 12.51
C ALA A 223 18.00 -7.81 12.20
N ALA A 224 18.48 -7.33 11.05
CA ALA A 224 18.28 -5.95 10.61
C ALA A 224 16.80 -5.62 10.36
N ALA A 225 16.02 -6.59 9.87
CA ALA A 225 14.57 -6.45 9.70
C ALA A 225 13.87 -6.30 11.05
N VAL A 226 14.19 -7.15 12.04
CA VAL A 226 13.63 -7.05 13.40
C VAL A 226 13.90 -5.68 14.01
N GLU A 227 15.14 -5.18 13.95
CA GLU A 227 15.49 -3.84 14.43
C GLU A 227 14.69 -2.74 13.71
N THR A 228 14.51 -2.87 12.39
CA THR A 228 13.77 -1.90 11.59
C THR A 228 12.29 -1.90 11.98
N PHE A 229 11.65 -3.08 12.07
CA PHE A 229 10.24 -3.17 12.44
C PHE A 229 9.98 -2.78 13.91
N ARG A 230 10.92 -3.02 14.82
CA ARG A 230 10.83 -2.46 16.19
C ARG A 230 10.88 -0.94 16.22
N LEU A 231 11.55 -0.31 15.24
CA LEU A 231 11.66 1.14 15.14
C LEU A 231 10.43 1.79 14.51
N ILE A 232 9.85 1.14 13.46
CA ILE A 232 8.76 1.73 12.66
C ILE A 232 7.40 1.08 12.90
N GLY A 233 7.36 -0.10 13.50
CA GLY A 233 6.15 -0.91 13.67
C GLY A 233 5.16 -0.31 14.68
N SER A 234 4.11 -1.06 14.90
CA SER A 234 2.90 -0.68 15.62
C SER A 234 3.04 -0.83 17.14
N PRO A 235 3.19 0.26 17.90
CA PRO A 235 3.41 0.16 19.36
C PRO A 235 2.15 -0.30 20.13
N GLY A 236 0.95 -0.20 19.55
CA GLY A 236 -0.30 -0.62 20.18
C GLY A 236 -0.65 -2.10 19.98
N PHE A 237 0.18 -2.85 19.25
CA PHE A 237 -0.04 -4.25 18.91
C PHE A 237 1.17 -5.11 19.32
N ALA A 238 0.92 -6.39 19.56
CA ALA A 238 2.00 -7.34 19.86
C ALA A 238 2.96 -7.44 18.67
N PHE A 239 4.26 -7.29 18.95
CA PHE A 239 5.30 -7.44 17.94
C PHE A 239 5.56 -8.93 17.67
N ASP A 240 5.25 -9.38 16.46
CA ASP A 240 5.49 -10.76 16.01
C ASP A 240 6.90 -10.87 15.40
N GLU A 241 7.90 -11.05 16.27
CA GLU A 241 9.30 -11.19 15.83
C GLU A 241 9.51 -12.42 14.95
N ALA A 242 8.81 -13.53 15.24
CA ALA A 242 8.94 -14.75 14.46
C ALA A 242 8.49 -14.55 13.01
N TYR A 243 7.36 -13.89 12.82
CA TYR A 243 6.84 -13.51 11.50
C TYR A 243 7.81 -12.57 10.75
N VAL A 244 8.34 -11.55 11.43
CA VAL A 244 9.29 -10.61 10.80
C VAL A 244 10.57 -11.30 10.39
N ARG A 245 11.09 -12.23 11.20
CA ARG A 245 12.27 -13.03 10.86
C ARG A 245 12.01 -13.93 9.66
N ASP A 246 10.89 -14.65 9.66
CA ASP A 246 10.51 -15.53 8.56
C ASP A 246 10.37 -14.74 7.25
N LEU A 247 9.62 -13.65 7.27
CA LEU A 247 9.43 -12.77 6.11
C LEU A 247 10.78 -12.25 5.57
N ALA A 248 11.67 -11.82 6.44
CA ALA A 248 12.99 -11.32 6.04
C ALA A 248 13.88 -12.45 5.47
N GLY A 249 13.81 -13.64 6.04
CA GLY A 249 14.50 -14.83 5.53
C GLY A 249 14.00 -15.21 4.13
N ARG A 250 12.70 -15.32 3.94
CA ARG A 250 12.09 -15.59 2.63
C ARG A 250 12.41 -14.47 1.62
N SER A 251 12.42 -13.22 2.07
CA SER A 251 12.79 -12.10 1.18
C SER A 251 14.25 -12.17 0.74
N TRP A 252 15.16 -12.59 1.62
CA TRP A 252 16.56 -12.82 1.29
C TRP A 252 16.72 -13.92 0.23
N ASP A 253 16.02 -15.04 0.43
CA ASP A 253 16.06 -16.22 -0.46
C ASP A 253 15.52 -15.90 -1.86
N ARG A 254 14.52 -15.00 -1.97
CA ARG A 254 13.95 -14.52 -3.24
C ARG A 254 14.80 -13.46 -3.97
N GLY A 255 15.68 -12.76 -3.26
CA GLY A 255 16.57 -11.77 -3.84
C GLY A 255 16.87 -10.59 -2.91
N TYR A 256 18.14 -10.33 -2.71
CA TYR A 256 18.64 -9.21 -1.93
C TYR A 256 19.41 -8.24 -2.83
N ASP A 257 18.88 -7.04 -3.04
CA ASP A 257 19.52 -6.02 -3.87
C ASP A 257 19.60 -4.66 -3.16
N PRO A 258 20.70 -4.39 -2.43
CA PRO A 258 20.90 -3.11 -1.78
C PRO A 258 21.11 -1.94 -2.78
N ALA A 259 21.51 -2.22 -4.02
CA ALA A 259 21.63 -1.22 -5.08
C ALA A 259 20.24 -0.82 -5.60
N GLY A 260 19.37 -1.80 -5.86
CA GLY A 260 17.97 -1.60 -6.23
C GLY A 260 17.21 -0.79 -5.17
N ARG A 261 17.41 -1.14 -3.89
CA ARG A 261 16.85 -0.35 -2.78
C ARG A 261 17.25 1.13 -2.86
N ARG A 262 18.50 1.47 -3.20
CA ARG A 262 18.95 2.86 -3.33
C ARG A 262 18.33 3.56 -4.54
N ARG A 263 18.10 2.84 -5.66
CA ARG A 263 17.41 3.38 -6.82
C ARG A 263 15.94 3.70 -6.49
N GLN A 264 15.22 2.79 -5.84
CA GLN A 264 13.85 3.03 -5.37
C GLN A 264 13.78 4.19 -4.35
N LEU A 265 14.75 4.27 -3.42
CA LEU A 265 14.82 5.38 -2.46
C LEU A 265 15.01 6.72 -3.17
N ALA A 266 15.84 6.77 -4.20
CA ALA A 266 16.04 7.97 -5.02
C ALA A 266 14.76 8.38 -5.76
N ALA A 267 14.04 7.41 -6.34
CA ALA A 267 12.73 7.65 -6.97
C ALA A 267 11.72 8.23 -5.98
N SER A 268 11.60 7.62 -4.80
CA SER A 268 10.71 8.11 -3.73
C SER A 268 11.10 9.50 -3.23
N ALA A 269 12.39 9.77 -3.03
CA ALA A 269 12.87 11.08 -2.60
C ALA A 269 12.73 12.14 -3.69
N GLY A 270 12.84 11.74 -4.95
CA GLY A 270 12.77 12.63 -6.13
C GLY A 270 11.37 13.06 -6.52
N GLN A 271 10.34 12.40 -5.99
CA GLN A 271 8.96 12.67 -6.39
C GLN A 271 8.48 14.11 -6.08
N PRO A 272 7.60 14.69 -6.94
CA PRO A 272 6.99 15.99 -6.68
C PRO A 272 5.89 15.92 -5.63
N ASP A 273 5.47 17.09 -5.13
CA ASP A 273 4.23 17.26 -4.37
C ASP A 273 3.04 17.18 -5.34
N ARG A 274 2.15 16.20 -5.17
CA ARG A 274 0.97 15.97 -6.01
C ARG A 274 -0.32 16.49 -5.36
N THR A 275 -0.22 17.30 -4.32
CA THR A 275 -1.43 17.79 -3.61
C THR A 275 -2.41 18.48 -4.53
N ALA A 276 -1.93 19.21 -5.54
CA ALA A 276 -2.79 19.91 -6.49
C ALA A 276 -3.47 18.93 -7.46
N GLU A 277 -2.73 18.00 -8.02
CA GLU A 277 -3.20 17.01 -8.99
C GLU A 277 -4.22 16.05 -8.37
N LEU A 278 -3.99 15.63 -7.12
CA LEU A 278 -4.90 14.75 -6.38
C LEU A 278 -6.32 15.36 -6.21
N ARG A 279 -6.45 16.69 -6.29
CA ARG A 279 -7.77 17.36 -6.26
C ARG A 279 -8.64 17.08 -7.47
N HIS A 280 -8.06 16.62 -8.54
CA HIS A 280 -8.76 16.31 -9.79
C HIS A 280 -9.12 14.83 -9.92
N LEU A 281 -8.74 13.99 -8.94
CA LEU A 281 -9.10 12.57 -8.95
C LEU A 281 -10.61 12.42 -8.70
N ALA A 282 -11.27 11.69 -9.60
CA ALA A 282 -12.70 11.38 -9.52
C ALA A 282 -13.00 9.94 -9.04
N VAL A 283 -11.96 9.12 -8.84
CA VAL A 283 -12.11 7.73 -8.38
C VAL A 283 -12.48 7.66 -6.91
N PRO A 284 -13.38 6.75 -6.49
CA PRO A 284 -13.62 6.50 -5.08
C PRO A 284 -12.32 6.13 -4.38
N ALA A 285 -12.00 6.80 -3.27
CA ALA A 285 -10.74 6.62 -2.59
C ALA A 285 -10.89 6.37 -1.09
N LEU A 286 -10.02 5.51 -0.57
CA LEU A 286 -9.85 5.20 0.84
C LEU A 286 -8.41 5.47 1.25
N VAL A 287 -8.21 6.17 2.35
CA VAL A 287 -6.91 6.39 2.95
C VAL A 287 -6.87 5.73 4.31
N ILE A 288 -5.97 4.78 4.51
CA ILE A 288 -5.73 4.10 5.79
C ILE A 288 -4.39 4.55 6.34
N HIS A 289 -4.33 4.90 7.64
CA HIS A 289 -3.08 5.37 8.24
C HIS A 289 -2.95 5.00 9.71
N GLY A 290 -1.75 4.59 10.10
CA GLY A 290 -1.41 4.40 11.51
C GLY A 290 -1.22 5.72 12.23
N LEU A 291 -1.98 5.98 13.32
CA LEU A 291 -1.87 7.23 14.07
C LEU A 291 -0.56 7.35 14.86
N HIS A 292 0.21 6.27 14.96
CA HIS A 292 1.53 6.23 15.60
C HIS A 292 2.67 6.00 14.59
N ASP A 293 2.41 6.14 13.29
CA ASP A 293 3.41 5.95 12.23
C ASP A 293 4.60 6.91 12.40
N PRO A 294 5.82 6.39 12.64
CA PRO A 294 6.99 7.22 12.83
C PRO A 294 7.79 7.45 11.54
N LEU A 295 7.45 6.74 10.45
CA LEU A 295 8.11 6.81 9.15
C LEU A 295 7.41 7.77 8.20
N VAL A 296 6.09 7.64 8.07
CA VAL A 296 5.23 8.62 7.41
C VAL A 296 4.24 9.15 8.43
N ALA A 297 4.50 10.33 8.98
CA ALA A 297 3.63 10.89 10.01
C ALA A 297 2.17 10.96 9.53
N PRO A 298 1.16 10.81 10.43
CA PRO A 298 -0.26 10.79 10.07
C PRO A 298 -0.74 12.02 9.28
N SER A 299 -0.03 13.14 9.40
CA SER A 299 -0.27 14.34 8.58
C SER A 299 -0.15 14.07 7.07
N GLY A 300 0.63 13.05 6.66
CA GLY A 300 0.75 12.61 5.27
C GLY A 300 -0.55 12.02 4.74
N GLY A 301 -1.10 11.01 5.41
CA GLY A 301 -2.38 10.40 5.04
C GLY A 301 -3.54 11.38 5.12
N LEU A 302 -3.56 12.24 6.14
CA LEU A 302 -4.56 13.31 6.25
C LEU A 302 -4.48 14.30 5.09
N ALA A 303 -3.27 14.63 4.61
CA ALA A 303 -3.09 15.50 3.45
C ALA A 303 -3.62 14.84 2.17
N VAL A 304 -3.36 13.54 1.99
CA VAL A 304 -3.92 12.76 0.87
C VAL A 304 -5.44 12.77 0.91
N ALA A 305 -6.03 12.41 2.05
CA ALA A 305 -7.48 12.37 2.20
C ALA A 305 -8.13 13.74 1.99
N ARG A 306 -7.49 14.80 2.45
CA ARG A 306 -7.96 16.18 2.18
C ARG A 306 -7.79 16.58 0.72
N ALA A 307 -6.82 16.03 0.01
CA ALA A 307 -6.59 16.36 -1.39
C ALA A 307 -7.63 15.68 -2.30
N ILE A 308 -7.94 14.41 -2.10
CA ILE A 308 -8.85 13.65 -2.97
C ILE A 308 -10.31 13.91 -2.58
N PRO A 309 -11.14 14.49 -3.47
CA PRO A 309 -12.55 14.77 -3.18
C PRO A 309 -13.34 13.50 -2.86
N GLY A 310 -14.16 13.54 -1.82
CA GLY A 310 -15.01 12.41 -1.42
C GLY A 310 -14.28 11.18 -0.88
N SER A 311 -12.95 11.27 -0.66
CA SER A 311 -12.22 10.16 -0.06
C SER A 311 -12.60 9.94 1.40
N ARG A 312 -12.56 8.67 1.84
CA ARG A 312 -12.72 8.27 3.23
C ARG A 312 -11.35 8.09 3.88
N PHE A 313 -11.18 8.58 5.10
CA PHE A 313 -9.99 8.36 5.92
C PHE A 313 -10.30 7.42 7.06
N VAL A 314 -9.43 6.43 7.30
CA VAL A 314 -9.48 5.52 8.45
C VAL A 314 -8.12 5.56 9.15
N GLY A 315 -8.12 6.01 10.39
CA GLY A 315 -6.94 6.07 11.25
C GLY A 315 -6.98 5.02 12.35
N PHE A 316 -5.96 4.18 12.46
CA PHE A 316 -5.86 3.17 13.51
C PHE A 316 -4.93 3.64 14.64
N SER A 317 -5.48 3.76 15.85
CA SER A 317 -4.69 4.04 17.05
C SER A 317 -3.75 2.87 17.35
N GLY A 318 -2.51 3.16 17.76
CA GLY A 318 -1.50 2.14 18.04
C GLY A 318 -0.82 1.54 16.80
N MET A 319 -1.34 1.75 15.60
CA MET A 319 -0.70 1.30 14.37
C MET A 319 0.47 2.24 14.01
N GLY A 320 1.60 1.63 13.62
CA GLY A 320 2.81 2.28 13.10
C GLY A 320 2.89 2.24 11.58
N HIS A 321 4.11 1.97 11.05
CA HIS A 321 4.38 1.83 9.62
C HIS A 321 4.56 0.38 9.23
N ASP A 322 3.60 -0.45 9.56
CA ASP A 322 3.50 -1.87 9.23
C ASP A 322 2.03 -2.29 9.11
N LEU A 323 1.80 -3.55 8.79
CA LEU A 323 0.47 -4.16 8.72
C LEU A 323 0.34 -5.17 9.88
N PRO A 324 -0.02 -4.72 11.10
CA PRO A 324 -0.09 -5.61 12.25
C PRO A 324 -1.18 -6.66 12.05
N ARG A 325 -0.87 -7.92 12.37
CA ARG A 325 -1.75 -9.07 12.12
C ARG A 325 -3.16 -8.90 12.67
N ALA A 326 -3.27 -8.25 13.82
CA ALA A 326 -4.56 -7.98 14.46
C ALA A 326 -5.49 -7.06 13.64
N LEU A 327 -4.96 -6.32 12.65
CA LEU A 327 -5.76 -5.43 11.79
C LEU A 327 -5.99 -5.98 10.38
N TRP A 328 -5.52 -7.19 10.04
CA TRP A 328 -5.74 -7.75 8.70
C TRP A 328 -7.23 -7.92 8.36
N PRO A 329 -8.11 -8.40 9.28
CA PRO A 329 -9.54 -8.45 9.01
C PRO A 329 -10.13 -7.08 8.69
N GLU A 330 -9.77 -6.05 9.46
CA GLU A 330 -10.23 -4.68 9.24
C GLU A 330 -9.74 -4.10 7.91
N PHE A 331 -8.50 -4.40 7.49
CA PHE A 331 -8.02 -4.02 6.16
C PHE A 331 -8.82 -4.69 5.06
N VAL A 332 -9.13 -5.98 5.19
CA VAL A 332 -9.96 -6.73 4.25
C VAL A 332 -11.34 -6.10 4.14
N ASP A 333 -12.00 -5.86 5.27
CA ASP A 333 -13.35 -5.28 5.32
C ASP A 333 -13.40 -3.89 4.69
N GLU A 334 -12.43 -3.03 4.99
CA GLU A 334 -12.34 -1.67 4.48
C GLU A 334 -12.11 -1.64 2.96
N ILE A 335 -11.19 -2.48 2.46
CA ILE A 335 -10.91 -2.61 1.03
C ILE A 335 -12.13 -3.21 0.31
N ALA A 336 -12.71 -4.29 0.83
CA ALA A 336 -13.87 -4.94 0.23
C ALA A 336 -15.09 -4.00 0.16
N ALA A 337 -15.34 -3.22 1.21
CA ALA A 337 -16.42 -2.23 1.23
C ALA A 337 -16.23 -1.16 0.13
N LEU A 338 -15.00 -0.66 -0.05
CA LEU A 338 -14.70 0.30 -1.13
C LEU A 338 -14.89 -0.33 -2.52
N THR A 339 -14.45 -1.57 -2.72
CA THR A 339 -14.57 -2.27 -4.01
C THR A 339 -16.04 -2.48 -4.39
N ALA A 340 -16.88 -2.86 -3.43
CA ALA A 340 -18.33 -3.03 -3.62
C ALA A 340 -19.00 -1.70 -4.01
N ALA A 341 -18.67 -0.59 -3.34
CA ALA A 341 -19.19 0.74 -3.66
C ALA A 341 -18.78 1.21 -5.06
N GLY A 342 -17.54 0.93 -5.50
CA GLY A 342 -17.05 1.23 -6.84
C GLY A 342 -17.79 0.45 -7.94
N GLY A 343 -18.22 -0.77 -7.65
CA GLY A 343 -19.04 -1.59 -8.54
C GLY A 343 -20.46 -1.05 -8.76
N GLN A 344 -21.09 -0.48 -7.73
CA GLN A 344 -22.47 0.06 -7.79
C GLN A 344 -22.57 1.36 -8.59
N ARG A 345 -21.56 2.25 -8.51
CA ARG A 345 -21.54 3.49 -9.32
C ARG A 345 -21.62 3.18 -10.82
N ARG A 346 -20.86 2.19 -11.29
CA ARG A 346 -20.84 1.79 -12.71
C ARG A 346 -22.18 1.25 -13.24
N ARG A 347 -22.98 0.62 -12.36
CA ARG A 347 -24.34 0.14 -12.75
C ARG A 347 -25.32 1.30 -12.94
N ARG A 348 -25.12 2.42 -12.21
CA ARG A 348 -25.95 3.62 -12.33
C ARG A 348 -25.57 4.49 -13.53
N ASP A 349 -24.28 4.49 -13.93
CA ASP A 349 -23.74 5.31 -15.02
C ASP A 349 -23.82 4.62 -16.40
N ARG A 350 -24.32 3.38 -16.47
CA ARG A 350 -24.63 2.74 -17.75
C ARG A 350 -25.92 3.33 -18.29
N PRO A 351 -25.91 3.97 -19.51
CA PRO A 351 -27.16 4.36 -20.15
C PRO A 351 -28.04 3.13 -20.32
N ALA A 352 -29.32 3.25 -19.96
CA ALA A 352 -30.32 2.24 -20.28
C ALA A 352 -30.32 2.07 -21.79
N GLY A 353 -29.81 0.92 -22.27
CA GLY A 353 -29.83 0.57 -23.71
C GLY A 353 -31.21 0.20 -24.20
#